data_6c65ab96fead98c286a40b04370aa571
#
_entry.id   6c65ab96fead98c286a40b04370aa571
#
_cell.length_a   1.000
_cell.length_b   1.000
_cell.length_c   1.000
_cell.angle_alpha   90.00
_cell.angle_beta   90.00
_cell.angle_gamma   90.00
#
_symmetry.space_group_name_H-M   'P 1'
#
loop_
_entity.id
_entity.type
_entity.pdbx_description
1 polymer ?
#
loop_
_entity_poly.entity_id
_entity_poly.type
_entity_poly.pdbx_seq_one_letter_code
_entity_poly.pdbx_strand_id
1 'polypeptide(L)'
;MKICIYGAGAIGGYLGAGLALKGADVTLIARGSHLEAIQQNGLTLIKDDERYVANVRAFENPADAGPQDYVFVTLKAHSVPPVAANFAQLFHESTAVVWGVNGIPWWYFYGLSLIHISEPTRL
;
A
#
# COMPACT_ATOMS: atom_id res chain seq x y z
N MET A 1 -6.12 5.13 -14.60
CA MET A 1 -5.72 5.51 -13.24
C MET A 1 -4.87 4.41 -12.65
N LYS A 2 -3.69 4.77 -12.21
CA LYS A 2 -2.75 3.82 -11.64
C LYS A 2 -2.82 3.83 -10.12
N ILE A 3 -3.02 2.64 -9.54
CA ILE A 3 -3.16 2.47 -8.10
C ILE A 3 -2.10 1.51 -7.61
N CYS A 4 -1.32 1.94 -6.63
CA CYS A 4 -0.31 1.10 -5.99
C CYS A 4 -0.78 0.73 -4.58
N ILE A 5 -0.63 -0.55 -4.24
CA ILE A 5 -0.80 -1.03 -2.89
C ILE A 5 0.58 -1.37 -2.35
N TYR A 6 1.05 -0.61 -1.39
CA TYR A 6 2.35 -0.84 -0.77
C TYR A 6 2.16 -1.70 0.47
N GLY A 7 2.48 -2.96 0.33
CA GLY A 7 2.26 -3.96 1.39
C GLY A 7 1.09 -4.87 1.05
N ALA A 8 1.39 -6.09 0.65
CA ALA A 8 0.38 -7.04 0.19
C ALA A 8 -0.01 -8.06 1.29
N GLY A 9 -0.15 -7.58 2.53
CA GLY A 9 -0.71 -8.38 3.61
C GLY A 9 -2.21 -8.58 3.45
N ALA A 10 -2.89 -8.98 4.53
CA ALA A 10 -4.32 -9.31 4.47
C ALA A 10 -5.16 -8.13 3.95
N ILE A 11 -4.95 -6.94 4.51
CA ILE A 11 -5.73 -5.76 4.11
C ILE A 11 -5.35 -5.30 2.71
N GLY A 12 -4.05 -5.20 2.43
CA GLY A 12 -3.57 -4.75 1.12
C GLY A 12 -3.95 -5.71 0.01
N GLY A 13 -3.87 -7.00 0.26
CA GLY A 13 -4.27 -8.02 -0.69
C GLY A 13 -5.76 -7.97 -0.99
N TYR A 14 -6.59 -7.84 0.03
CA TYR A 14 -8.03 -7.73 -0.14
C TYR A 14 -8.40 -6.49 -0.96
N LEU A 15 -7.83 -5.34 -0.61
CA LEU A 15 -8.09 -4.09 -1.30
C LEU A 15 -7.61 -4.14 -2.75
N GLY A 16 -6.39 -4.64 -2.97
CA GLY A 16 -5.82 -4.74 -4.31
C GLY A 16 -6.61 -5.66 -5.22
N ALA A 17 -7.01 -6.82 -4.70
CA ALA A 17 -7.83 -7.76 -5.46
C ALA A 17 -9.19 -7.15 -5.81
N GLY A 18 -9.84 -6.52 -4.84
CA GLY A 18 -11.14 -5.89 -5.06
C GLY A 18 -11.08 -4.80 -6.12
N LEU A 19 -10.07 -3.93 -6.06
CA LEU A 19 -9.90 -2.87 -7.05
C LEU A 19 -9.58 -3.42 -8.44
N ALA A 20 -8.71 -4.42 -8.52
CA ALA A 20 -8.34 -5.02 -9.80
C ALA A 20 -9.52 -5.73 -10.46
N LEU A 21 -10.35 -6.40 -9.68
CA LEU A 21 -11.56 -7.07 -10.19
C LEU A 21 -12.58 -6.08 -10.72
N LYS A 22 -12.53 -4.84 -10.26
CA LYS A 22 -13.39 -3.75 -10.77
C LYS A 22 -12.77 -3.03 -11.97
N GLY A 23 -11.64 -3.49 -12.47
CA GLY A 23 -11.02 -2.93 -13.65
C GLY A 23 -9.95 -1.88 -13.40
N ALA A 24 -9.55 -1.65 -12.16
CA ALA A 24 -8.48 -0.71 -11.85
C ALA A 24 -7.11 -1.27 -12.24
N ASP A 25 -6.19 -0.39 -12.62
CA ASP A 25 -4.81 -0.75 -12.92
C ASP A 25 -4.01 -0.79 -11.62
N VAL A 26 -3.92 -1.97 -11.02
CA VAL A 26 -3.36 -2.17 -9.69
C VAL A 26 -1.95 -2.75 -9.78
N THR A 27 -1.04 -2.16 -9.02
CA THR A 27 0.32 -2.65 -8.82
C THR A 27 0.53 -2.88 -7.33
N LEU A 28 1.10 -4.03 -6.99
CA LEU A 28 1.43 -4.37 -5.60
C LEU A 28 2.92 -4.27 -5.39
N ILE A 29 3.33 -3.74 -4.26
CA ILE A 29 4.70 -3.82 -3.78
C ILE A 29 4.72 -4.84 -2.65
N ALA A 30 5.42 -5.93 -2.88
CA ALA A 30 5.52 -7.05 -1.97
C ALA A 30 6.92 -7.63 -2.02
N ARG A 31 7.21 -8.63 -1.21
CA ARG A 31 8.54 -9.26 -1.20
C ARG A 31 8.45 -10.74 -0.84
N GLY A 32 9.56 -11.45 -1.10
CA GLY A 32 9.71 -12.84 -0.74
C GLY A 32 8.78 -13.78 -1.48
N SER A 33 8.44 -14.89 -0.84
CA SER A 33 7.58 -15.92 -1.43
C SER A 33 6.19 -15.41 -1.77
N HIS A 34 5.69 -14.43 -1.03
CA HIS A 34 4.39 -13.81 -1.30
C HIS A 34 4.41 -13.10 -2.65
N LEU A 35 5.48 -12.36 -2.94
CA LEU A 35 5.65 -11.70 -4.23
C LEU A 35 5.67 -12.72 -5.36
N GLU A 36 6.46 -13.78 -5.20
CA GLU A 36 6.56 -14.84 -6.21
C GLU A 36 5.21 -15.48 -6.49
N ALA A 37 4.44 -15.76 -5.44
CA ALA A 37 3.12 -16.36 -5.59
C ALA A 37 2.18 -15.45 -6.37
N ILE A 38 2.20 -14.15 -6.09
CA ILE A 38 1.36 -13.18 -6.79
C ILE A 38 1.76 -13.07 -8.26
N GLN A 39 3.05 -13.05 -8.54
CA GLN A 39 3.55 -12.97 -9.91
C GLN A 39 3.19 -14.20 -10.74
N GLN A 40 3.17 -15.38 -10.13
CA GLN A 40 2.88 -16.63 -10.84
C GLN A 40 1.38 -16.90 -10.97
N ASN A 41 0.62 -16.64 -9.91
CA ASN A 41 -0.76 -17.10 -9.79
C ASN A 41 -1.79 -15.97 -9.75
N GLY A 42 -1.36 -14.71 -9.71
CA GLY A 42 -2.25 -13.59 -9.47
C GLY A 42 -2.61 -13.46 -7.99
N LEU A 43 -3.49 -12.52 -7.71
CA LEU A 43 -3.92 -12.23 -6.35
C LEU A 43 -5.30 -12.87 -6.13
N THR A 44 -5.38 -13.76 -5.16
CA THR A 44 -6.61 -14.50 -4.88
C THR A 44 -7.41 -13.81 -3.79
N LEU A 45 -8.69 -13.60 -4.06
CA LEU A 45 -9.67 -13.11 -3.11
C LEU A 45 -10.72 -14.18 -2.87
N ILE A 46 -10.96 -14.50 -1.59
CA ILE A 46 -12.03 -15.42 -1.20
C ILE A 46 -13.11 -14.59 -0.52
N LYS A 47 -14.30 -14.62 -1.09
CA LYS A 47 -15.45 -13.89 -0.58
C LYS A 47 -16.71 -14.71 -0.78
N ASP A 48 -17.49 -14.87 0.29
CA ASP A 48 -18.75 -15.63 0.25
C ASP A 48 -18.54 -17.05 -0.30
N ASP A 49 -17.46 -17.72 0.14
CA ASP A 49 -17.04 -19.06 -0.28
C ASP A 49 -16.68 -19.17 -1.76
N GLU A 50 -16.62 -18.07 -2.48
CA GLU A 50 -16.17 -18.03 -3.86
C GLU A 50 -14.74 -17.52 -3.95
N ARG A 51 -14.02 -18.06 -4.92
CA ARG A 51 -12.62 -17.73 -5.16
C ARG A 51 -12.50 -16.87 -6.42
N TYR A 52 -11.93 -15.70 -6.27
CA TYR A 52 -11.66 -14.79 -7.38
C TYR A 52 -10.17 -14.63 -7.54
N VAL A 53 -9.69 -14.60 -8.77
CA VAL A 53 -8.29 -14.36 -9.08
C VAL A 53 -8.19 -13.07 -9.87
N ALA A 54 -7.43 -12.11 -9.33
CA ALA A 54 -7.20 -10.85 -9.99
C ALA A 54 -5.78 -10.82 -10.56
N ASN A 55 -5.65 -10.35 -11.78
CA ASN A 55 -4.34 -10.13 -12.40
C ASN A 55 -3.84 -8.74 -12.00
N VAL A 56 -2.72 -8.72 -11.31
CA VAL A 56 -2.08 -7.48 -10.87
C VAL A 56 -0.60 -7.55 -11.20
N ARG A 57 0.02 -6.39 -11.39
CA ARG A 57 1.47 -6.31 -11.44
C ARG A 57 2.00 -6.29 -10.02
N ALA A 58 3.10 -6.96 -9.80
CA ALA A 58 3.71 -7.02 -8.47
C ALA A 58 5.22 -6.93 -8.58
N PHE A 59 5.80 -6.06 -7.76
CA PHE A 59 7.24 -5.81 -7.74
C PHE A 59 7.73 -5.71 -6.31
N GLU A 60 9.01 -5.98 -6.10
CA GLU A 60 9.66 -5.70 -4.83
C GLU A 60 10.14 -4.26 -4.75
N ASN A 61 10.70 -3.75 -5.84
CA ASN A 61 11.27 -2.41 -5.89
C ASN A 61 10.23 -1.41 -6.44
N PRO A 62 9.87 -0.38 -5.66
CA PRO A 62 8.93 0.64 -6.12
C PRO A 62 9.34 1.33 -7.43
N ALA A 63 10.64 1.43 -7.70
CA ALA A 63 11.12 2.03 -8.94
C ALA A 63 10.59 1.31 -10.18
N ASP A 64 10.37 0.00 -10.10
CA ASP A 64 9.86 -0.78 -11.20
C ASP A 64 8.38 -0.48 -11.50
N ALA A 65 7.65 -0.03 -10.51
CA ALA A 65 6.25 0.36 -10.65
C ALA A 65 6.11 1.76 -11.27
N GLY A 66 7.01 2.66 -10.95
CA GLY A 66 6.97 4.04 -11.40
C GLY A 66 5.87 4.87 -10.73
N PRO A 67 5.67 6.12 -11.18
CA PRO A 67 4.68 7.00 -10.57
C PRO A 67 3.25 6.48 -10.66
N GLN A 68 2.51 6.68 -9.59
CA GLN A 68 1.14 6.20 -9.42
C GLN A 68 0.21 7.37 -9.11
N ASP A 69 -1.08 7.21 -9.40
CA ASP A 69 -2.08 8.23 -9.06
C ASP A 69 -2.51 8.12 -7.60
N TYR A 70 -2.62 6.90 -7.10
CA TYR A 70 -2.92 6.62 -5.70
C TYR A 70 -1.94 5.62 -5.14
N VAL A 71 -1.48 5.85 -3.92
CA VAL A 71 -0.65 4.90 -3.19
C VAL A 71 -1.33 4.59 -1.87
N PHE A 72 -1.73 3.34 -1.70
CA PHE A 72 -2.31 2.85 -0.45
C PHE A 72 -1.22 2.19 0.34
N VAL A 73 -0.91 2.73 1.50
CA VAL A 73 0.11 2.17 2.39
C VAL A 73 -0.59 1.28 3.41
N THR A 74 -0.45 -0.02 3.23
CA THR A 74 -1.09 -1.03 4.06
C THR A 74 -0.08 -1.86 4.85
N LEU A 75 1.10 -1.30 5.07
CA LEU A 75 2.12 -1.87 5.93
C LEU A 75 1.74 -1.70 7.41
N LYS A 76 2.31 -2.52 8.27
CA LYS A 76 2.22 -2.25 9.70
C LYS A 76 2.99 -0.96 10.02
N ALA A 77 2.53 -0.23 11.04
CA ALA A 77 3.10 1.07 11.37
C ALA A 77 4.63 1.05 11.53
N HIS A 78 5.17 0.03 12.21
CA HIS A 78 6.61 -0.08 12.42
C HIS A 78 7.40 -0.39 11.15
N SER A 79 6.73 -0.83 10.09
CA SER A 79 7.37 -1.13 8.81
C SER A 79 7.46 0.09 7.89
N VAL A 80 6.78 1.18 8.21
CA VAL A 80 6.74 2.36 7.37
C VAL A 80 8.06 3.14 7.37
N PRO A 81 8.67 3.50 8.53
CA PRO A 81 9.88 4.31 8.52
C PRO A 81 11.03 3.72 7.69
N PRO A 82 11.33 2.41 7.75
CA PRO A 82 12.43 1.86 6.97
C PRO A 82 12.27 2.01 5.46
N VAL A 83 11.05 2.09 4.95
CA VAL A 83 10.78 2.14 3.51
C VAL A 83 10.25 3.49 3.04
N ALA A 84 10.08 4.44 3.94
CA ALA A 84 9.47 5.73 3.61
C ALA A 84 10.20 6.47 2.48
N ALA A 85 11.52 6.39 2.43
CA ALA A 85 12.31 7.03 1.39
C ALA A 85 11.99 6.48 -0.01
N ASN A 86 11.53 5.25 -0.09
CA ASN A 86 11.20 4.60 -1.36
C ASN A 86 9.87 5.06 -1.95
N PHE A 87 9.04 5.70 -1.14
CA PHE A 87 7.71 6.15 -1.59
C PHE A 87 7.82 7.21 -2.68
N ALA A 88 8.88 8.02 -2.67
CA ALA A 88 9.06 9.08 -3.65
C ALA A 88 9.06 8.57 -5.09
N GLN A 89 9.51 7.35 -5.31
CA GLN A 89 9.54 6.74 -6.64
C GLN A 89 8.15 6.47 -7.20
N LEU A 90 7.14 6.45 -6.34
CA LEU A 90 5.75 6.21 -6.69
C LEU A 90 4.95 7.49 -6.89
N PHE A 91 5.56 8.65 -6.62
CA PHE A 91 4.85 9.91 -6.58
C PHE A 91 5.07 10.74 -7.85
N HIS A 92 4.00 11.40 -8.29
CA HIS A 92 4.05 12.53 -9.20
C HIS A 92 3.34 13.70 -8.51
N GLU A 93 3.14 14.83 -9.21
CA GLU A 93 2.61 16.05 -8.60
C GLU A 93 1.23 15.89 -7.97
N SER A 94 0.43 14.98 -8.49
CA SER A 94 -0.96 14.82 -8.07
C SER A 94 -1.24 13.51 -7.35
N THR A 95 -0.21 12.78 -6.93
CA THR A 95 -0.40 11.50 -6.25
C THR A 95 -1.05 11.70 -4.89
N ALA A 96 -2.11 10.96 -4.64
CA ALA A 96 -2.76 10.89 -3.33
C ALA A 96 -2.25 9.67 -2.57
N VAL A 97 -1.91 9.85 -1.31
CA VAL A 97 -1.46 8.76 -0.44
C VAL A 97 -2.56 8.47 0.58
N VAL A 98 -2.98 7.21 0.64
CA VAL A 98 -4.00 6.75 1.57
C VAL A 98 -3.35 5.81 2.57
N TRP A 99 -3.49 6.13 3.84
CA TRP A 99 -2.86 5.37 4.92
C TRP A 99 -3.85 4.37 5.50
N GLY A 100 -3.59 3.08 5.25
CA GLY A 100 -4.35 1.99 5.83
C GLY A 100 -3.60 1.34 6.99
N VAL A 101 -2.95 2.14 7.82
CA VAL A 101 -2.11 1.69 8.92
C VAL A 101 -2.90 1.74 10.22
N ASN A 102 -2.76 0.74 11.07
CA ASN A 102 -3.41 0.73 12.37
C ASN A 102 -2.78 1.76 13.31
N GLY A 103 -3.61 2.38 14.13
CA GLY A 103 -3.17 3.39 15.08
C GLY A 103 -3.00 4.75 14.44
N ILE A 104 -2.55 5.71 15.24
CA ILE A 104 -2.31 7.05 14.75
C ILE A 104 -0.86 7.13 14.27
N PRO A 105 -0.65 7.50 13.00
CA PRO A 105 0.71 7.58 12.47
C PRO A 105 1.57 8.58 13.22
N TRP A 106 2.86 8.28 13.35
CA TRP A 106 3.80 9.16 14.05
C TRP A 106 3.85 10.58 13.45
N TRP A 107 3.52 10.73 12.17
CA TRP A 107 3.51 12.03 11.49
C TRP A 107 2.18 12.79 11.66
N TYR A 108 1.22 12.23 12.37
CA TYR A 108 -0.12 12.80 12.49
C TYR A 108 -0.09 14.26 12.98
N PHE A 109 0.80 14.54 13.91
CA PHE A 109 0.94 15.88 14.47
C PHE A 109 1.95 16.74 13.71
N TYR A 110 2.58 16.21 12.68
CA TYR A 110 3.55 16.96 11.90
C TYR A 110 2.85 18.13 11.20
N GLY A 111 3.44 19.31 11.33
CA GLY A 111 2.84 20.51 10.76
C GLY A 111 1.82 21.18 11.66
N LEU A 112 1.46 20.56 12.78
CA LEU A 112 0.65 21.21 13.82
C LEU A 112 1.58 22.00 14.75
N SER A 113 1.05 22.53 15.85
CA SER A 113 1.87 23.27 16.78
C SER A 113 2.97 22.38 17.38
N LEU A 114 4.07 23.00 17.82
CA LEU A 114 5.13 22.26 18.47
C LEU A 114 4.67 21.56 19.75
N ILE A 115 3.68 22.12 20.41
CA ILE A 115 3.10 21.51 21.60
C ILE A 115 2.50 20.14 21.26
N HIS A 116 1.78 20.06 20.16
CA HIS A 116 1.18 18.80 19.73
C HIS A 116 2.22 17.78 19.32
N ILE A 117 3.30 18.23 18.70
CA ILE A 117 4.38 17.32 18.29
C ILE A 117 5.09 16.75 19.50
N SER A 118 5.27 17.54 20.56
CA SER A 118 5.95 17.10 21.76
C SER A 118 5.08 16.27 22.71
N GLU A 119 3.81 16.10 22.39
CA GLU A 119 2.85 15.35 23.23
C GLU A 119 2.26 14.16 22.47
N PRO A 120 3.09 13.21 22.02
CA PRO A 120 2.58 12.10 21.20
C PRO A 120 1.67 11.16 21.93
N THR A 121 1.70 11.15 23.24
CA THR A 121 0.91 10.24 24.06
C THR A 121 -0.55 10.62 24.15
N ARG A 122 -0.96 11.70 23.58
CA ARG A 122 -2.37 12.10 23.55
C ARG A 122 -3.20 11.22 22.64
N LEU A 123 -2.55 10.38 21.93
CA LEU A 123 -3.20 9.41 21.07
C LEU A 123 -3.84 8.31 21.91
#